data_0c7ea09bc320d808f8d5b722dd74fa01
#
_entry.id   0c7ea09bc320d808f8d5b722dd74fa01
#
_cell.length_a   1.000
_cell.length_b   1.000
_cell.length_c   1.000
_cell.angle_alpha   90.00
_cell.angle_beta   90.00
_cell.angle_gamma   90.00
#
_symmetry.space_group_name_H-M   'P 1'
#
loop_
_entity.id
_entity.type
_entity.pdbx_description
1 polymer ?
#
loop_
_entity_poly.entity_id
_entity_poly.type
_entity_poly.pdbx_seq_one_letter_code
_entity_poly.pdbx_strand_id
1 'polypeptide(L)' 'MADPIGTTHGYTENKEPLLKRLRRIEGQVRGVESMVEEDRYCIDVVTQITAIQSALDKVALSLLEDHASHCVVGAE' A
#
# COMPACT_ATOMS: atom_id res chain seq x y z
N MET A 1 8.96 -16.80 -11.17
CA MET A 1 8.15 -17.87 -11.53
C MET A 1 6.82 -17.85 -10.82
N ALA A 2 5.85 -18.23 -11.51
CA ALA A 2 4.54 -18.17 -10.94
C ALA A 2 4.39 -19.20 -9.85
N ASP A 3 3.55 -18.92 -8.92
CA ASP A 3 3.22 -19.90 -7.94
C ASP A 3 2.63 -21.11 -8.57
N PRO A 4 2.87 -22.23 -7.99
CA PRO A 4 2.14 -23.41 -8.39
C PRO A 4 0.67 -23.17 -8.22
N ILE A 5 -0.07 -23.93 -8.88
CA ILE A 5 -1.49 -23.80 -8.84
C ILE A 5 -1.99 -23.85 -7.42
N GLY A 6 -2.85 -22.98 -7.11
CA GLY A 6 -3.48 -23.01 -5.82
C GLY A 6 -2.75 -22.28 -4.74
N THR A 7 -1.59 -21.76 -5.04
CA THR A 7 -0.86 -21.02 -4.02
C THR A 7 -1.08 -19.54 -4.20
N THR A 8 -2.30 -19.13 -4.24
CA THR A 8 -2.55 -17.69 -4.29
C THR A 8 -2.28 -17.13 -2.93
N HIS A 9 -1.76 -15.94 -2.90
CA HIS A 9 -1.44 -15.27 -1.65
C HIS A 9 -2.50 -14.26 -1.28
N GLY A 10 -3.67 -14.38 -1.85
CA GLY A 10 -4.80 -13.54 -1.49
C GLY A 10 -4.88 -12.24 -2.25
N TYR A 11 -3.87 -11.93 -3.06
CA TYR A 11 -3.88 -10.65 -3.76
C TYR A 11 -3.49 -10.75 -5.22
N THR A 12 -3.38 -11.96 -5.75
CA THR A 12 -2.91 -12.17 -7.10
C THR A 12 -3.71 -11.39 -8.14
N GLU A 13 -5.02 -11.36 -7.97
CA GLU A 13 -5.89 -10.68 -8.92
C GLU A 13 -5.85 -9.18 -8.80
N ASN A 14 -5.39 -8.67 -7.65
CA ASN A 14 -5.31 -7.24 -7.39
C ASN A 14 -3.90 -6.71 -7.48
N LYS A 15 -3.00 -7.49 -8.01
CA LYS A 15 -1.58 -7.14 -7.97
C LYS A 15 -1.29 -5.81 -8.64
N GLU A 16 -1.80 -5.63 -9.86
CA GLU A 16 -1.48 -4.41 -10.60
C GLU A 16 -2.05 -3.15 -9.96
N PRO A 17 -3.32 -3.14 -9.55
CA PRO A 17 -3.83 -1.97 -8.86
C PRO A 17 -3.10 -1.68 -7.56
N LEU A 18 -2.70 -2.70 -6.82
CA LEU A 18 -1.96 -2.52 -5.59
C LEU A 18 -0.59 -1.92 -5.85
N LEU A 19 0.10 -2.43 -6.86
CA LEU A 19 1.41 -1.90 -7.20
C LEU A 19 1.32 -0.44 -7.64
N LYS A 20 0.27 -0.11 -8.38
CA LYS A 20 0.06 1.25 -8.83
C LYS A 20 -0.09 2.19 -7.65
N ARG A 21 -0.87 1.77 -6.65
CA ARG A 21 -1.05 2.57 -5.45
C ARG A 21 0.25 2.71 -4.68
N LEU A 22 0.99 1.63 -4.56
CA LEU A 22 2.26 1.67 -3.84
C LEU A 22 3.26 2.57 -4.52
N ARG A 23 3.29 2.56 -5.85
CA ARG A 23 4.19 3.46 -6.59
C ARG A 23 3.82 4.91 -6.37
N ARG A 24 2.53 5.19 -6.27
CA ARG A 24 2.08 6.55 -5.97
C ARG A 24 2.54 6.95 -4.59
N ILE A 25 2.43 6.03 -3.63
CA ILE A 25 2.86 6.30 -2.26
C ILE A 25 4.37 6.52 -2.20
N GLU A 26 5.13 5.74 -2.97
CA GLU A 26 6.57 6.00 -3.07
C GLU A 26 6.84 7.43 -3.49
N GLY A 27 6.12 7.88 -4.51
CA GLY A 27 6.29 9.25 -4.97
C GLY A 27 5.96 10.27 -3.88
N GLN A 28 4.92 9.99 -3.12
CA GLN A 28 4.55 10.88 -2.02
C GLN A 28 5.63 10.92 -0.94
N VAL A 29 6.25 9.77 -0.66
CA VAL A 29 7.34 9.74 0.31
C VAL A 29 8.53 10.57 -0.19
N ARG A 30 8.85 10.47 -1.47
CA ARG A 30 9.92 11.30 -2.04
C ARG A 30 9.58 12.77 -1.91
N GLY A 31 8.30 13.11 -2.10
CA GLY A 31 7.87 14.49 -1.89
C GLY A 31 8.11 14.96 -0.48
N VAL A 32 7.85 14.08 0.50
CA VAL A 32 8.11 14.43 1.89
C VAL A 32 9.60 14.60 2.13
N GLU A 33 10.42 13.75 1.54
CA GLU A 33 11.87 13.90 1.66
C GLU A 33 12.32 15.28 1.17
N SER A 34 11.77 15.70 0.04
CA SER A 34 12.11 17.03 -0.48
C SER A 34 11.65 18.13 0.46
N MET A 35 10.49 17.98 1.04
CA MET A 35 9.99 18.97 1.98
C MET A 35 10.92 19.11 3.17
N VAL A 36 11.39 17.98 3.68
CA VAL A 36 12.31 18.00 4.82
C VAL A 36 13.62 18.65 4.42
N GLU A 37 14.14 18.32 3.25
CA GLU A 37 15.38 18.91 2.76
C GLU A 37 15.27 20.42 2.61
N GLU A 38 14.08 20.90 2.26
CA GLU A 38 13.84 22.31 2.05
C GLU A 38 13.41 23.04 3.32
N ASP A 39 13.43 22.33 4.43
CA ASP A 39 13.04 22.93 5.71
C ASP A 39 11.62 23.48 5.68
N ARG A 40 10.72 22.77 5.04
CA ARG A 40 9.33 23.19 4.97
C ARG A 40 8.72 23.17 6.36
N TYR A 41 7.65 23.93 6.51
CA TYR A 41 6.95 24.03 7.78
C TYR A 41 6.53 22.64 8.25
N CYS A 42 6.84 22.33 9.51
CA CYS A 42 6.68 20.96 9.99
C CYS A 42 5.24 20.47 9.98
N ILE A 43 4.29 21.36 10.17
CA ILE A 43 2.88 20.96 10.13
C ILE A 43 2.49 20.50 8.72
N ASP A 44 3.03 21.17 7.71
CA ASP A 44 2.77 20.75 6.33
C ASP A 44 3.35 19.37 6.07
N VAL A 45 4.53 19.12 6.61
CA VAL A 45 5.17 17.82 6.45
C VAL A 45 4.34 16.73 7.13
N VAL A 46 3.91 16.99 8.35
CA VAL A 46 3.09 16.03 9.09
C VAL A 46 1.79 15.77 8.36
N THR A 47 1.20 16.79 7.78
CA THR A 47 -0.04 16.63 7.02
C THR A 47 0.17 15.67 5.86
N GLN A 48 1.28 15.80 5.15
CA GLN A 48 1.59 14.91 4.04
C GLN A 48 1.82 13.48 4.54
N ILE A 49 2.50 13.33 5.66
CA ILE A 49 2.74 12.02 6.24
C ILE A 49 1.42 11.36 6.62
N THR A 50 0.51 12.11 7.19
CA THR A 50 -0.79 11.58 7.55
C THR A 50 -1.54 11.08 6.33
N ALA A 51 -1.46 11.81 5.23
CA ALA A 51 -2.08 11.36 3.98
C ALA A 51 -1.46 10.06 3.48
N ILE A 52 -0.14 9.93 3.61
CA ILE A 52 0.55 8.71 3.20
C ILE A 52 0.11 7.54 4.08
N GLN A 53 -0.01 7.77 5.37
CA GLN A 53 -0.48 6.73 6.29
C GLN A 53 -1.88 6.27 5.92
N SER A 54 -2.76 7.20 5.57
CA SER A 54 -4.11 6.84 5.15
C SER A 54 -4.09 6.01 3.88
N ALA A 55 -3.22 6.37 2.95
CA ALA A 55 -3.12 5.62 1.70
C ALA A 55 -2.59 4.21 1.96
N LEU A 56 -1.62 4.08 2.86
CA LEU A 56 -1.10 2.77 3.22
C LEU A 56 -2.15 1.93 3.94
N ASP A 57 -2.97 2.55 4.77
CA ASP A 57 -4.05 1.84 5.44
C ASP A 57 -5.02 1.24 4.43
N LYS A 58 -5.31 1.96 3.37
CA LYS A 58 -6.20 1.45 2.35
C LYS A 58 -5.60 0.27 1.63
N VAL A 59 -4.30 0.31 1.37
CA VAL A 59 -3.62 -0.84 0.76
C VAL A 59 -3.66 -2.03 1.71
N ALA A 60 -3.38 -1.79 2.98
CA ALA A 60 -3.41 -2.86 3.96
C ALA A 60 -4.79 -3.48 4.08
N LEU A 61 -5.81 -2.65 4.09
CA LEU A 61 -7.18 -3.13 4.18
C LEU A 61 -7.55 -3.97 2.96
N SER A 62 -7.14 -3.52 1.79
CA SER A 62 -7.40 -4.25 0.56
C SER A 62 -6.73 -5.62 0.60
N LEU A 63 -5.49 -5.68 1.09
CA LEU A 63 -4.79 -6.95 1.21
C LEU A 63 -5.47 -7.86 2.22
N LEU A 64 -5.93 -7.30 3.33
CA LEU A 64 -6.61 -8.09 4.33
C LEU A 64 -7.93 -8.65 3.80
N GLU A 65 -8.64 -7.87 3.04
CA GLU A 65 -9.90 -8.33 2.44
C GLU A 65 -9.64 -9.46 1.47
N ASP A 66 -8.59 -9.34 0.66
CA ASP A 66 -8.25 -10.40 -0.27
C ASP A 66 -7.81 -11.65 0.48
N HIS A 67 -7.06 -11.48 1.54
CA HIS A 67 -6.60 -12.60 2.34
C HIS A 67 -7.80 -13.33 2.97
N ALA A 68 -8.72 -12.58 3.54
CA ALA A 68 -9.91 -13.18 4.15
C ALA A 68 -10.72 -13.94 3.12
N SER A 69 -10.84 -13.36 1.93
CA SER A 69 -11.64 -13.94 0.87
C SER A 69 -11.03 -15.21 0.29
N HIS A 70 -9.71 -15.20 0.11
CA HIS A 70 -9.04 -16.25 -0.65
C HIS A 70 -8.22 -17.20 0.19
N CYS A 71 -7.78 -16.74 1.34
CA CYS A 71 -6.90 -17.55 2.15
C CYS A 71 -7.57 -18.07 3.41
N VAL A 72 -8.21 -17.17 4.15
CA VAL A 72 -8.83 -17.58 5.41
C VAL A 72 -10.08 -18.39 5.16
N VAL A 73 -10.98 -17.86 4.36
CA VAL A 73 -12.22 -18.56 4.08
C VAL A 73 -11.95 -19.86 3.35
N GLY A 74 -11.06 -19.81 2.38
CA GLY A 74 -10.74 -20.99 1.61
C GLY A 74 -10.05 -22.07 2.42
N ALA A 75 -9.34 -21.69 3.45
CA ALA A 75 -8.61 -22.65 4.26
C ALA A 75 -9.55 -23.42 5.17
N GLU A 76 -10.70 -22.90 5.42
CA GLU A 76 -11.69 -23.62 6.23
C GLU A 76 -12.27 -24.78 5.49
#